data_d7bd5d14faaed9b3ae829975388f4da0
#
_entry.id   d7bd5d14faaed9b3ae829975388f4da0
#
_cell.length_a   1.000
_cell.length_b   1.000
_cell.length_c   1.000
_cell.angle_alpha   90.00
_cell.angle_beta   90.00
_cell.angle_gamma   90.00
#
_symmetry.space_group_name_H-M   'P 1'
#
loop_
_entity.id
_entity.type
_entity.pdbx_description
1 polymer ?
#
loop_
_entity_poly.entity_id
_entity_poly.type
_entity_poly.pdbx_seq_one_letter_code
_entity_poly.pdbx_strand_id
1 'polypeptide(L)'
;MLEFRILGPLEVTDGDETIALGGRNQRALLTLLLLRANEPLSVERLVDAIWGERAPRTATTSLQNTVSQLRKLLGPGVLHTRSSGYVLELDDSQLDLARFERFVQQARSAVDAAIRASLLREALELWRGPALADCELEEFAQAEIDRLEDLRLAALEERLAADLDLGRHAEIVGELDALVRRQPLRERLRAQLMLALYRSGRQAEALSAYHAARRTLVEELGLEPGLELQALYGSILRQERALTPVAPVALDDHYDEVLRALTAGRLVPVLGPGIAGGAAGLDLAELLADRFELGPANGRGLAYISQLVAARNGIGPLHDELHLALDRDFEPSPLHAWLASLPPLLRERGLPQQLIVTTGFDTAVERAFAAVDEPLDVVSYIAAGRDRGKFAHFAPDGSAAVVGEPNAYAGLALEERSVLLKIHGQVERGPVRERESFAVSEDDHIDYLVGGVAATVPVQLAARLRRSHLLFLGYAVDDWSLRVFLRRVWGGDRLAYRSWAVQPSAEHVVSELWRERGAEVYDISLGTYAEELTRLTSELVEEDAA
;
A
#
# COMPACT_ATOMS: atom_id res chain seq x y z
N MET A 1 -17.12 -29.95 12.99
CA MET A 1 -16.03 -29.16 13.62
C MET A 1 -16.65 -28.09 14.49
N LEU A 2 -16.22 -28.02 15.77
CA LEU A 2 -16.78 -27.02 16.69
C LEU A 2 -16.45 -25.60 16.28
N GLU A 3 -17.47 -24.74 16.28
CA GLU A 3 -17.34 -23.30 16.15
C GLU A 3 -17.92 -22.60 17.37
N PHE A 4 -17.24 -21.54 17.81
CA PHE A 4 -17.61 -20.76 18.99
C PHE A 4 -17.89 -19.33 18.56
N ARG A 5 -18.99 -18.77 19.01
CA ARG A 5 -19.44 -17.44 18.60
C ARG A 5 -19.79 -16.61 19.82
N ILE A 6 -19.09 -15.50 20.01
CA ILE A 6 -19.24 -14.54 21.12
C ILE A 6 -19.50 -13.11 20.65
N LEU A 7 -19.42 -12.84 19.35
CA LEU A 7 -19.78 -11.55 18.76
C LEU A 7 -21.31 -11.45 18.60
N GLY A 8 -22.01 -11.57 19.71
CA GLY A 8 -23.46 -11.64 19.86
C GLY A 8 -23.81 -12.54 21.04
N PRO A 9 -25.01 -13.20 21.04
CA PRO A 9 -25.33 -14.27 21.98
C PRO A 9 -24.30 -15.41 21.87
N LEU A 10 -23.92 -15.99 23.00
CA LEU A 10 -23.00 -17.14 23.05
C LEU A 10 -23.62 -18.35 22.38
N GLU A 11 -23.00 -18.82 21.32
CA GLU A 11 -23.37 -20.01 20.56
C GLU A 11 -22.18 -20.95 20.39
N VAL A 12 -22.47 -22.24 20.42
CA VAL A 12 -21.52 -23.29 20.04
C VAL A 12 -22.21 -24.19 19.02
N THR A 13 -21.56 -24.44 17.91
CA THR A 13 -22.09 -25.32 16.86
C THR A 13 -21.10 -26.45 16.56
N ASP A 14 -21.61 -27.63 16.14
CA ASP A 14 -20.81 -28.67 15.51
C ASP A 14 -21.39 -28.95 14.12
N GLY A 15 -20.74 -28.41 13.11
CA GLY A 15 -21.33 -28.29 11.77
C GLY A 15 -22.64 -27.48 11.82
N ASP A 16 -23.74 -28.06 11.36
CA ASP A 16 -25.06 -27.38 11.33
C ASP A 16 -25.86 -27.54 12.65
N GLU A 17 -25.38 -28.31 13.62
CA GLU A 17 -26.09 -28.53 14.89
C GLU A 17 -25.64 -27.55 15.99
N THR A 18 -26.61 -26.84 16.59
CA THR A 18 -26.35 -25.99 17.75
C THR A 18 -26.29 -26.79 19.02
N ILE A 19 -25.20 -26.69 19.78
CA ILE A 19 -25.04 -27.35 21.09
C ILE A 19 -25.74 -26.52 22.15
N ALA A 20 -26.74 -27.12 22.81
CA ALA A 20 -27.46 -26.47 23.89
C ALA A 20 -26.57 -26.34 25.13
N LEU A 21 -26.22 -25.11 25.48
CA LEU A 21 -25.46 -24.76 26.66
C LEU A 21 -26.40 -24.73 27.90
N GLY A 22 -25.85 -25.12 29.05
CA GLY A 22 -26.57 -25.12 30.32
C GLY A 22 -26.79 -23.71 30.90
N GLY A 23 -27.01 -23.67 32.22
CA GLY A 23 -27.35 -22.43 32.92
C GLY A 23 -26.20 -21.41 33.00
N ARG A 24 -26.47 -20.30 33.72
CA ARG A 24 -25.62 -19.10 33.84
C ARG A 24 -24.13 -19.41 34.08
N ASN A 25 -23.78 -20.22 35.06
CA ASN A 25 -22.38 -20.50 35.40
C ASN A 25 -21.63 -21.23 34.29
N GLN A 26 -22.31 -22.07 33.51
CA GLN A 26 -21.71 -22.76 32.37
C GLN A 26 -21.42 -21.81 31.22
N ARG A 27 -22.35 -20.91 30.93
CA ARG A 27 -22.19 -19.88 29.91
C ARG A 27 -21.09 -18.90 30.32
N ALA A 28 -21.10 -18.41 31.56
CA ALA A 28 -20.07 -17.50 32.08
C ALA A 28 -18.66 -18.12 32.03
N LEU A 29 -18.52 -19.40 32.46
CA LEU A 29 -17.24 -20.11 32.40
C LEU A 29 -16.75 -20.24 30.94
N LEU A 30 -17.62 -20.66 30.04
CA LEU A 30 -17.25 -20.83 28.64
C LEU A 30 -16.87 -19.50 28.02
N THR A 31 -17.61 -18.42 28.26
CA THR A 31 -17.29 -17.07 27.81
C THR A 31 -15.91 -16.60 28.29
N LEU A 32 -15.59 -16.79 29.58
CA LEU A 32 -14.28 -16.45 30.12
C LEU A 32 -13.15 -17.22 29.46
N LEU A 33 -13.34 -18.49 29.19
CA LEU A 33 -12.35 -19.34 28.52
C LEU A 33 -12.19 -18.96 27.05
N LEU A 34 -13.26 -18.54 26.35
CA LEU A 34 -13.23 -18.08 24.96
C LEU A 34 -12.56 -16.73 24.82
N LEU A 35 -12.81 -15.79 25.75
CA LEU A 35 -12.13 -14.49 25.78
C LEU A 35 -10.62 -14.59 26.01
N ARG A 36 -10.17 -15.72 26.56
CA ARG A 36 -8.76 -16.05 26.80
C ARG A 36 -8.42 -17.41 26.17
N ALA A 37 -8.91 -17.64 24.96
CA ALA A 37 -8.61 -18.87 24.23
C ALA A 37 -7.09 -19.06 24.11
N ASN A 38 -6.65 -20.32 24.26
CA ASN A 38 -5.25 -20.72 24.25
C ASN A 38 -4.38 -20.20 25.43
N GLU A 39 -4.98 -19.48 26.40
CA GLU A 39 -4.31 -19.05 27.63
C GLU A 39 -4.84 -19.81 28.87
N PRO A 40 -3.97 -20.30 29.75
CA PRO A 40 -4.42 -20.97 30.97
C PRO A 40 -4.96 -19.96 32.00
N LEU A 41 -6.19 -20.16 32.46
CA LEU A 41 -6.83 -19.38 33.51
C LEU A 41 -6.80 -20.15 34.83
N SER A 42 -6.35 -19.49 35.92
CA SER A 42 -6.28 -20.11 37.22
C SER A 42 -7.69 -20.34 37.82
N VAL A 43 -7.81 -21.36 38.66
CA VAL A 43 -9.06 -21.67 39.36
C VAL A 43 -9.54 -20.48 40.17
N GLU A 44 -8.63 -19.77 40.83
CA GLU A 44 -8.92 -18.56 41.62
C GLU A 44 -9.52 -17.44 40.75
N ARG A 45 -8.89 -17.13 39.62
CA ARG A 45 -9.42 -16.12 38.68
C ARG A 45 -10.80 -16.49 38.13
N LEU A 46 -11.02 -17.76 37.82
CA LEU A 46 -12.33 -18.23 37.34
C LEU A 46 -13.41 -18.16 38.42
N VAL A 47 -13.07 -18.50 39.65
CA VAL A 47 -14.01 -18.40 40.80
C VAL A 47 -14.33 -16.92 41.08
N ASP A 48 -13.31 -16.06 41.11
CA ASP A 48 -13.49 -14.64 41.36
C ASP A 48 -14.36 -13.98 40.26
N ALA A 49 -14.07 -14.27 38.99
CA ALA A 49 -14.84 -13.74 37.88
C ALA A 49 -16.33 -14.17 37.88
N ILE A 50 -16.62 -15.42 38.21
CA ILE A 50 -18.00 -15.94 38.14
C ILE A 50 -18.84 -15.59 39.39
N TRP A 51 -18.23 -15.53 40.56
CA TRP A 51 -18.96 -15.34 41.82
C TRP A 51 -18.60 -14.06 42.59
N GLY A 52 -17.43 -13.45 42.28
CA GLY A 52 -16.92 -12.23 42.95
C GLY A 52 -16.87 -12.39 44.46
N GLU A 53 -17.25 -11.35 45.20
CA GLU A 53 -17.31 -11.34 46.66
C GLU A 53 -18.35 -12.32 47.25
N ARG A 54 -19.28 -12.84 46.40
CA ARG A 54 -20.35 -13.77 46.84
C ARG A 54 -20.00 -15.25 46.58
N ALA A 55 -18.72 -15.57 46.46
CA ALA A 55 -18.29 -16.93 46.21
C ALA A 55 -18.72 -17.89 47.33
N PRO A 56 -19.51 -18.96 47.05
CA PRO A 56 -19.89 -19.94 48.04
C PRO A 56 -18.66 -20.76 48.47
N ARG A 57 -18.68 -21.33 49.68
CA ARG A 57 -17.59 -22.21 50.16
C ARG A 57 -17.32 -23.40 49.24
N THR A 58 -18.28 -23.78 48.41
CA THR A 58 -18.22 -24.87 47.43
C THR A 58 -17.88 -24.36 46.01
N ALA A 59 -17.45 -23.12 45.84
CA ALA A 59 -17.22 -22.53 44.51
C ALA A 59 -16.25 -23.34 43.64
N THR A 60 -15.13 -23.80 44.21
CA THR A 60 -14.16 -24.63 43.49
C THR A 60 -14.77 -25.97 43.02
N THR A 61 -15.56 -26.63 43.87
CA THR A 61 -16.25 -27.89 43.50
C THR A 61 -17.31 -27.62 42.43
N SER A 62 -18.03 -26.51 42.54
CA SER A 62 -19.02 -26.08 41.54
C SER A 62 -18.37 -25.82 40.21
N LEU A 63 -17.20 -25.13 40.18
CA LEU A 63 -16.41 -24.91 39.00
C LEU A 63 -15.96 -26.22 38.34
N GLN A 64 -15.42 -27.18 39.14
CA GLN A 64 -15.01 -28.50 38.66
C GLN A 64 -16.15 -29.26 38.01
N ASN A 65 -17.35 -29.21 38.61
CA ASN A 65 -18.54 -29.81 38.04
C ASN A 65 -18.93 -29.15 36.71
N THR A 66 -18.87 -27.82 36.64
CA THR A 66 -19.16 -27.07 35.43
C THR A 66 -18.16 -27.40 34.32
N VAL A 67 -16.87 -27.49 34.63
CA VAL A 67 -15.82 -27.95 33.69
C VAL A 67 -16.11 -29.36 33.19
N SER A 68 -16.51 -30.28 34.09
CA SER A 68 -16.86 -31.66 33.71
C SER A 68 -18.07 -31.71 32.77
N GLN A 69 -19.06 -30.85 32.98
CA GLN A 69 -20.23 -30.74 32.11
C GLN A 69 -19.83 -30.17 30.73
N LEU A 70 -19.02 -29.09 30.68
CA LEU A 70 -18.51 -28.54 29.44
C LEU A 70 -17.72 -29.57 28.64
N ARG A 71 -16.84 -30.35 29.28
CA ARG A 71 -16.10 -31.43 28.60
C ARG A 71 -16.99 -32.48 27.96
N LYS A 72 -18.14 -32.79 28.59
CA LYS A 72 -19.11 -33.73 28.01
C LYS A 72 -19.82 -33.16 26.80
N LEU A 73 -20.06 -31.85 26.78
CA LEU A 73 -20.71 -31.15 25.66
C LEU A 73 -19.77 -30.90 24.50
N LEU A 74 -18.55 -30.44 24.78
CA LEU A 74 -17.57 -30.05 23.76
C LEU A 74 -16.73 -31.20 23.23
N GLY A 75 -16.81 -32.34 23.88
CA GLY A 75 -16.00 -33.52 23.54
C GLY A 75 -14.57 -33.47 24.11
N PRO A 76 -13.80 -34.56 23.91
CA PRO A 76 -12.41 -34.61 24.33
C PRO A 76 -11.52 -33.77 23.42
N GLY A 77 -10.54 -33.04 23.99
CA GLY A 77 -9.50 -32.38 23.21
C GLY A 77 -9.63 -30.86 23.04
N VAL A 78 -10.65 -30.24 23.64
CA VAL A 78 -10.84 -28.79 23.57
C VAL A 78 -10.56 -28.09 24.90
N LEU A 79 -11.05 -28.63 26.00
CA LEU A 79 -10.90 -28.05 27.35
C LEU A 79 -9.93 -28.89 28.21
N HIS A 80 -8.74 -28.36 28.46
CA HIS A 80 -7.66 -29.04 29.15
C HIS A 80 -7.44 -28.53 30.56
N THR A 81 -6.94 -29.42 31.44
CA THR A 81 -6.43 -29.05 32.75
C THR A 81 -4.91 -28.86 32.64
N ARG A 82 -4.42 -27.73 33.10
CA ARG A 82 -3.00 -27.43 33.26
C ARG A 82 -2.66 -27.25 34.72
N SER A 83 -1.37 -27.27 35.08
CA SER A 83 -0.92 -27.07 36.47
C SER A 83 -1.42 -25.75 37.08
N SER A 84 -1.63 -24.74 36.26
CA SER A 84 -2.10 -23.40 36.65
C SER A 84 -3.63 -23.23 36.60
N GLY A 85 -4.41 -24.19 36.06
CA GLY A 85 -5.87 -24.07 35.95
C GLY A 85 -6.46 -24.76 34.72
N TYR A 86 -7.30 -24.06 33.94
CA TYR A 86 -7.98 -24.59 32.77
C TYR A 86 -7.63 -23.73 31.52
N VAL A 87 -7.52 -24.38 30.37
CA VAL A 87 -7.31 -23.75 29.08
C VAL A 87 -8.27 -24.35 28.05
N LEU A 88 -8.86 -23.50 27.23
CA LEU A 88 -9.62 -23.88 26.05
C LEU A 88 -8.69 -23.69 24.83
N GLU A 89 -8.31 -24.82 24.22
CA GLU A 89 -7.40 -24.82 23.06
C GLU A 89 -8.24 -24.86 21.78
N LEU A 90 -8.08 -23.81 20.94
CA LEU A 90 -8.84 -23.61 19.70
C LEU A 90 -7.91 -23.17 18.58
N ASP A 91 -8.26 -23.57 17.36
CA ASP A 91 -7.72 -22.92 16.16
C ASP A 91 -8.40 -21.55 15.95
N ASP A 92 -7.68 -20.58 15.40
CA ASP A 92 -8.20 -19.23 15.13
C ASP A 92 -9.46 -19.23 14.24
N SER A 93 -9.64 -20.28 13.42
CA SER A 93 -10.82 -20.43 12.56
C SER A 93 -12.09 -20.82 13.33
N GLN A 94 -11.95 -21.34 14.55
CA GLN A 94 -13.05 -21.87 15.37
C GLN A 94 -13.74 -20.80 16.22
N LEU A 95 -13.12 -19.62 16.41
CA LEU A 95 -13.66 -18.52 17.21
C LEU A 95 -13.97 -17.31 16.32
N ASP A 96 -15.22 -16.82 16.36
CA ASP A 96 -15.65 -15.65 15.59
C ASP A 96 -14.84 -14.38 15.92
N LEU A 97 -14.45 -14.16 17.17
CA LEU A 97 -13.58 -13.06 17.59
C LEU A 97 -12.20 -13.14 16.91
N ALA A 98 -11.56 -14.31 16.92
CA ALA A 98 -10.25 -14.47 16.27
C ALA A 98 -10.34 -14.27 14.75
N ARG A 99 -11.43 -14.75 14.13
CA ARG A 99 -11.71 -14.50 12.70
C ARG A 99 -11.91 -13.00 12.42
N PHE A 100 -12.67 -12.30 13.27
CA PHE A 100 -12.88 -10.86 13.16
C PHE A 100 -11.56 -10.08 13.24
N GLU A 101 -10.74 -10.35 14.27
CA GLU A 101 -9.45 -9.69 14.45
C GLU A 101 -8.50 -9.95 13.27
N ARG A 102 -8.49 -11.18 12.73
CA ARG A 102 -7.72 -11.54 11.54
C ARG A 102 -8.17 -10.76 10.31
N PHE A 103 -9.47 -10.68 10.02
CA PHE A 103 -9.99 -9.91 8.88
C PHE A 103 -9.65 -8.41 9.01
N VAL A 104 -9.79 -7.84 10.20
CA VAL A 104 -9.42 -6.43 10.47
C VAL A 104 -7.93 -6.23 10.24
N GLN A 105 -7.07 -7.14 10.69
CA GLN A 105 -5.63 -7.05 10.48
C GLN A 105 -5.26 -7.18 9.00
N GLN A 106 -5.89 -8.09 8.27
CA GLN A 106 -5.71 -8.23 6.83
C GLN A 106 -6.16 -6.96 6.08
N ALA A 107 -7.29 -6.38 6.48
CA ALA A 107 -7.79 -5.13 5.91
C ALA A 107 -6.81 -3.97 6.11
N ARG A 108 -6.21 -3.85 7.30
CA ARG A 108 -5.20 -2.83 7.60
C ARG A 108 -3.92 -2.99 6.78
N SER A 109 -3.58 -4.22 6.42
CA SER A 109 -2.43 -4.53 5.58
C SER A 109 -2.75 -4.40 4.08
N ALA A 110 -4.02 -4.35 3.71
CA ALA A 110 -4.45 -4.24 2.32
C ALA A 110 -4.25 -2.81 1.79
N VAL A 111 -3.52 -2.69 0.70
CA VAL A 111 -3.30 -1.41 0.00
C VAL A 111 -4.55 -0.96 -0.76
N ASP A 112 -5.25 -1.91 -1.38
CA ASP A 112 -6.45 -1.66 -2.20
C ASP A 112 -7.67 -1.36 -1.30
N ALA A 113 -8.33 -0.22 -1.57
CA ALA A 113 -9.52 0.22 -0.83
C ALA A 113 -10.72 -0.73 -1.01
N ALA A 114 -10.84 -1.38 -2.19
CA ALA A 114 -11.94 -2.33 -2.44
C ALA A 114 -11.72 -3.62 -1.65
N ILE A 115 -10.48 -4.14 -1.62
CA ILE A 115 -10.11 -5.30 -0.80
C ILE A 115 -10.31 -4.97 0.69
N ARG A 116 -9.85 -3.79 1.14
CA ARG A 116 -10.03 -3.31 2.51
C ARG A 116 -11.51 -3.25 2.90
N ALA A 117 -12.34 -2.64 2.06
CA ALA A 117 -13.78 -2.56 2.29
C ALA A 117 -14.46 -3.94 2.33
N SER A 118 -14.02 -4.89 1.50
CA SER A 118 -14.55 -6.27 1.49
C SER A 118 -14.22 -7.00 2.78
N LEU A 119 -12.94 -7.02 3.16
CA LEU A 119 -12.48 -7.69 4.38
C LEU A 119 -13.15 -7.13 5.64
N LEU A 120 -13.35 -5.81 5.71
CA LEU A 120 -14.04 -5.18 6.84
C LEU A 120 -15.55 -5.48 6.86
N ARG A 121 -16.20 -5.65 5.70
CA ARG A 121 -17.59 -6.14 5.65
C ARG A 121 -17.67 -7.56 6.15
N GLU A 122 -16.81 -8.47 5.68
CA GLU A 122 -16.74 -9.85 6.15
C GLU A 122 -16.49 -9.93 7.66
N ALA A 123 -15.60 -9.07 8.19
CA ALA A 123 -15.39 -8.97 9.63
C ALA A 123 -16.67 -8.55 10.38
N LEU A 124 -17.36 -7.52 9.90
CA LEU A 124 -18.56 -6.97 10.53
C LEU A 124 -19.76 -7.91 10.42
N GLU A 125 -19.85 -8.75 9.40
CA GLU A 125 -20.88 -9.79 9.25
C GLU A 125 -20.81 -10.90 10.30
N LEU A 126 -19.67 -11.07 10.97
CA LEU A 126 -19.54 -12.00 12.11
C LEU A 126 -20.34 -11.56 13.34
N TRP A 127 -20.74 -10.28 13.39
CA TRP A 127 -21.50 -9.72 14.50
C TRP A 127 -23.00 -9.99 14.35
N ARG A 128 -23.56 -10.74 15.31
CA ARG A 128 -24.97 -11.15 15.34
C ARG A 128 -25.82 -10.34 16.32
N GLY A 129 -25.21 -9.38 17.03
CA GLY A 129 -25.86 -8.54 18.04
C GLY A 129 -24.84 -7.81 18.91
N PRO A 130 -25.24 -7.33 20.09
CA PRO A 130 -24.33 -6.82 21.10
C PRO A 130 -23.34 -7.91 21.55
N ALA A 131 -22.08 -7.53 21.79
CA ALA A 131 -21.07 -8.46 22.26
C ALA A 131 -21.51 -9.15 23.56
N LEU A 132 -21.28 -10.44 23.67
CA LEU A 132 -21.55 -11.22 24.90
C LEU A 132 -22.97 -11.01 25.47
N ALA A 133 -23.98 -10.86 24.62
CA ALA A 133 -25.35 -10.50 25.01
C ALA A 133 -25.94 -11.37 26.16
N ASP A 134 -25.49 -12.63 26.28
CA ASP A 134 -25.93 -13.54 27.35
C ASP A 134 -25.24 -13.28 28.69
N CYS A 135 -24.21 -12.43 28.73
CA CYS A 135 -23.37 -12.16 29.89
C CYS A 135 -23.38 -10.68 30.32
N GLU A 136 -24.31 -9.86 29.81
CA GLU A 136 -24.40 -8.43 30.11
C GLU A 136 -24.47 -8.08 31.59
N LEU A 137 -25.04 -8.98 32.40
CA LEU A 137 -25.20 -8.82 33.86
C LEU A 137 -24.00 -9.32 34.67
N GLU A 138 -23.00 -9.87 34.04
CA GLU A 138 -21.79 -10.36 34.69
C GLU A 138 -20.75 -9.24 34.83
N GLU A 139 -20.26 -9.02 36.05
CA GLU A 139 -19.30 -7.96 36.36
C GLU A 139 -18.01 -8.05 35.51
N PHE A 140 -17.54 -9.28 35.27
CA PHE A 140 -16.33 -9.51 34.45
C PHE A 140 -16.53 -9.18 32.96
N ALA A 141 -17.78 -9.24 32.47
CA ALA A 141 -18.07 -9.10 31.05
C ALA A 141 -18.11 -7.64 30.61
N GLN A 142 -18.44 -6.71 31.50
CA GLN A 142 -18.67 -5.31 31.12
C GLN A 142 -17.46 -4.68 30.43
N ALA A 143 -16.27 -4.82 31.00
CA ALA A 143 -15.05 -4.27 30.40
C ALA A 143 -14.72 -4.91 29.05
N GLU A 144 -15.00 -6.21 28.88
CA GLU A 144 -14.78 -6.91 27.62
C GLU A 144 -15.86 -6.55 26.58
N ILE A 145 -17.11 -6.35 26.99
CA ILE A 145 -18.18 -5.83 26.12
C ILE A 145 -17.78 -4.48 25.57
N ASP A 146 -17.37 -3.54 26.45
CA ASP A 146 -16.94 -2.20 26.05
C ASP A 146 -15.75 -2.28 25.06
N ARG A 147 -14.77 -3.12 25.33
CA ARG A 147 -13.62 -3.36 24.45
C ARG A 147 -14.03 -3.91 23.08
N LEU A 148 -14.91 -4.89 23.06
CA LEU A 148 -15.37 -5.53 21.82
C LEU A 148 -16.22 -4.57 20.98
N GLU A 149 -17.13 -3.80 21.62
CA GLU A 149 -17.94 -2.80 20.91
C GLU A 149 -17.07 -1.65 20.37
N ASP A 150 -16.01 -1.23 21.08
CA ASP A 150 -15.03 -0.28 20.56
C ASP A 150 -14.26 -0.85 19.36
N LEU A 151 -13.86 -2.13 19.37
CA LEU A 151 -13.24 -2.79 18.22
C LEU A 151 -14.19 -2.84 17.01
N ARG A 152 -15.47 -3.17 17.24
CA ARG A 152 -16.51 -3.15 16.22
C ARG A 152 -16.66 -1.77 15.60
N LEU A 153 -16.74 -0.74 16.44
CA LEU A 153 -16.90 0.64 16.01
C LEU A 153 -15.68 1.11 15.21
N ALA A 154 -14.46 0.76 15.64
CA ALA A 154 -13.24 1.07 14.91
C ALA A 154 -13.21 0.41 13.51
N ALA A 155 -13.57 -0.87 13.41
CA ALA A 155 -13.67 -1.57 12.13
C ALA A 155 -14.74 -0.94 11.20
N LEU A 156 -15.85 -0.47 11.77
CA LEU A 156 -16.91 0.23 11.04
C LEU A 156 -16.43 1.58 10.51
N GLU A 157 -15.70 2.36 11.32
CA GLU A 157 -15.08 3.62 10.90
C GLU A 157 -14.06 3.39 9.77
N GLU A 158 -13.26 2.32 9.85
CA GLU A 158 -12.30 1.97 8.80
C GLU A 158 -12.99 1.53 7.51
N ARG A 159 -14.10 0.77 7.58
CA ARG A 159 -14.90 0.42 6.40
C ARG A 159 -15.51 1.64 5.73
N LEU A 160 -16.09 2.55 6.52
CA LEU A 160 -16.68 3.80 6.01
C LEU A 160 -15.62 4.69 5.36
N ALA A 161 -14.39 4.72 5.90
CA ALA A 161 -13.28 5.40 5.26
C ALA A 161 -12.94 4.78 3.90
N ALA A 162 -12.86 3.44 3.81
CA ALA A 162 -12.63 2.74 2.55
C ALA A 162 -13.77 2.97 1.53
N ASP A 163 -15.03 3.01 1.97
CA ASP A 163 -16.17 3.34 1.09
C ASP A 163 -16.13 4.80 0.61
N LEU A 164 -15.63 5.74 1.43
CA LEU A 164 -15.36 7.14 1.01
C LEU A 164 -14.26 7.20 -0.05
N ASP A 165 -13.18 6.41 0.11
CA ASP A 165 -12.09 6.33 -0.86
C ASP A 165 -12.57 5.75 -2.20
N LEU A 166 -13.52 4.81 -2.17
CA LEU A 166 -14.17 4.22 -3.34
C LEU A 166 -15.23 5.12 -4.00
N GLY A 167 -15.43 6.34 -3.50
CA GLY A 167 -16.43 7.26 -4.05
C GLY A 167 -17.89 6.93 -3.70
N ARG A 168 -18.16 5.98 -2.79
CA ARG A 168 -19.51 5.56 -2.36
C ARG A 168 -20.15 6.51 -1.35
N HIS A 169 -19.75 7.78 -1.36
CA HIS A 169 -20.13 8.77 -0.38
C HIS A 169 -21.65 8.95 -0.25
N ALA A 170 -22.39 8.93 -1.35
CA ALA A 170 -23.86 9.08 -1.31
C ALA A 170 -24.57 7.89 -0.64
N GLU A 171 -24.04 6.69 -0.79
CA GLU A 171 -24.62 5.46 -0.25
C GLU A 171 -24.49 5.40 1.28
N ILE A 172 -23.38 5.91 1.83
CA ILE A 172 -23.06 5.79 3.25
C ILE A 172 -23.58 6.94 4.13
N VAL A 173 -24.10 8.04 3.55
CA VAL A 173 -24.62 9.20 4.33
C VAL A 173 -25.66 8.77 5.37
N GLY A 174 -26.60 7.92 4.98
CA GLY A 174 -27.67 7.47 5.89
C GLY A 174 -27.16 6.65 7.06
N GLU A 175 -26.18 5.78 6.81
CA GLU A 175 -25.52 4.98 7.84
C GLU A 175 -24.70 5.86 8.78
N LEU A 176 -23.89 6.76 8.23
CA LEU A 176 -23.10 7.73 9.01
C LEU A 176 -23.98 8.61 9.91
N ASP A 177 -25.10 9.11 9.41
CA ASP A 177 -26.03 9.91 10.19
C ASP A 177 -26.64 9.11 11.37
N ALA A 178 -26.96 7.83 11.14
CA ALA A 178 -27.45 6.95 12.20
C ALA A 178 -26.37 6.66 13.26
N LEU A 179 -25.12 6.48 12.84
CA LEU A 179 -23.99 6.24 13.74
C LEU A 179 -23.62 7.47 14.56
N VAL A 180 -23.59 8.66 13.95
CA VAL A 180 -23.36 9.93 14.64
C VAL A 180 -24.41 10.19 15.73
N ARG A 181 -25.69 9.80 15.50
CA ARG A 181 -26.73 9.89 16.53
C ARG A 181 -26.49 8.94 17.70
N ARG A 182 -25.94 7.75 17.47
CA ARG A 182 -25.66 6.76 18.51
C ARG A 182 -24.35 7.06 19.26
N GLN A 183 -23.39 7.64 18.56
CA GLN A 183 -22.05 7.96 19.05
C GLN A 183 -21.73 9.45 18.87
N PRO A 184 -22.44 10.34 19.61
CA PRO A 184 -22.42 11.79 19.35
C PRO A 184 -21.06 12.45 19.65
N LEU A 185 -20.21 11.83 20.44
CA LEU A 185 -18.89 12.35 20.81
C LEU A 185 -17.74 11.84 19.94
N ARG A 186 -18.02 10.92 19.00
CA ARG A 186 -17.00 10.37 18.08
C ARG A 186 -16.76 11.34 16.90
N GLU A 187 -15.72 12.15 17.02
CA GLU A 187 -15.39 13.17 16.01
C GLU A 187 -15.05 12.58 14.64
N ARG A 188 -14.44 11.39 14.60
CA ARG A 188 -14.10 10.71 13.33
C ARG A 188 -15.34 10.38 12.49
N LEU A 189 -16.40 9.86 13.11
CA LEU A 189 -17.69 9.64 12.42
C LEU A 189 -18.31 10.94 11.91
N ARG A 190 -18.19 12.03 12.68
CA ARG A 190 -18.67 13.36 12.26
C ARG A 190 -17.88 13.90 11.07
N ALA A 191 -16.56 13.74 11.08
CA ALA A 191 -15.71 14.11 9.94
C ALA A 191 -16.08 13.33 8.68
N GLN A 192 -16.27 12.01 8.81
CA GLN A 192 -16.70 11.17 7.69
C GLN A 192 -18.08 11.58 7.15
N LEU A 193 -19.04 11.89 8.03
CA LEU A 193 -20.36 12.40 7.62
C LEU A 193 -20.25 13.73 6.87
N MET A 194 -19.46 14.67 7.40
CA MET A 194 -19.23 15.95 6.74
C MET A 194 -18.62 15.77 5.35
N LEU A 195 -17.62 14.91 5.24
CA LEU A 195 -16.97 14.60 3.97
C LEU A 195 -17.92 13.91 2.97
N ALA A 196 -18.71 12.93 3.43
CA ALA A 196 -19.71 12.25 2.63
C ALA A 196 -20.77 13.21 2.09
N LEU A 197 -21.29 14.09 2.93
CA LEU A 197 -22.27 15.12 2.56
C LEU A 197 -21.68 16.11 1.54
N TYR A 198 -20.48 16.61 1.80
CA TYR A 198 -19.79 17.54 0.89
C TYR A 198 -19.58 16.93 -0.48
N ARG A 199 -19.03 15.72 -0.54
CA ARG A 199 -18.78 14.96 -1.78
C ARG A 199 -20.07 14.60 -2.53
N SER A 200 -21.21 14.54 -1.82
CA SER A 200 -22.55 14.36 -2.41
C SER A 200 -23.19 15.68 -2.88
N GLY A 201 -22.45 16.80 -2.90
CA GLY A 201 -22.97 18.12 -3.28
C GLY A 201 -23.82 18.81 -2.20
N ARG A 202 -23.92 18.24 -0.99
CA ARG A 202 -24.73 18.71 0.14
C ARG A 202 -23.93 19.59 1.10
N GLN A 203 -23.21 20.59 0.56
CA GLN A 203 -22.28 21.44 1.32
C GLN A 203 -22.93 22.11 2.53
N ALA A 204 -24.13 22.65 2.40
CA ALA A 204 -24.82 23.32 3.51
C ALA A 204 -25.09 22.36 4.68
N GLU A 205 -25.41 21.11 4.39
CA GLU A 205 -25.63 20.09 5.41
C GLU A 205 -24.32 19.63 6.06
N ALA A 206 -23.23 19.55 5.30
CA ALA A 206 -21.90 19.27 5.83
C ALA A 206 -21.46 20.33 6.86
N LEU A 207 -21.66 21.63 6.55
CA LEU A 207 -21.37 22.72 7.46
C LEU A 207 -22.30 22.70 8.69
N SER A 208 -23.58 22.36 8.50
CA SER A 208 -24.54 22.22 9.60
C SER A 208 -24.16 21.06 10.54
N ALA A 209 -23.62 19.95 9.99
CA ALA A 209 -23.13 18.84 10.78
C ALA A 209 -21.95 19.23 11.69
N TYR A 210 -21.04 20.09 11.22
CA TYR A 210 -19.99 20.66 12.06
C TYR A 210 -20.54 21.46 13.22
N HIS A 211 -21.49 22.38 12.96
CA HIS A 211 -22.08 23.19 14.02
C HIS A 211 -22.85 22.35 15.04
N ALA A 212 -23.50 21.29 14.62
CA ALA A 212 -24.13 20.32 15.53
C ALA A 212 -23.06 19.56 16.35
N ALA A 213 -21.95 19.13 15.73
CA ALA A 213 -20.84 18.52 16.43
C ALA A 213 -20.27 19.43 17.52
N ARG A 214 -19.96 20.67 17.14
CA ARG A 214 -19.40 21.66 18.08
C ARG A 214 -20.33 21.92 19.28
N ARG A 215 -21.63 22.09 19.04
CA ARG A 215 -22.58 22.27 20.14
C ARG A 215 -22.56 21.08 21.09
N THR A 216 -22.65 19.85 20.58
CA THR A 216 -22.63 18.66 21.42
C THR A 216 -21.34 18.54 22.24
N LEU A 217 -20.18 18.78 21.64
CA LEU A 217 -18.89 18.69 22.34
C LEU A 217 -18.75 19.77 23.42
N VAL A 218 -19.20 20.98 23.14
CA VAL A 218 -19.17 22.10 24.12
C VAL A 218 -20.17 21.86 25.26
N GLU A 219 -21.40 21.42 24.94
CA GLU A 219 -22.44 21.20 25.94
C GLU A 219 -22.15 20.00 26.86
N GLU A 220 -21.62 18.91 26.32
CA GLU A 220 -21.39 17.67 27.08
C GLU A 220 -20.00 17.59 27.72
N LEU A 221 -18.97 18.14 27.07
CA LEU A 221 -17.57 18.01 27.51
C LEU A 221 -16.89 19.34 27.84
N GLY A 222 -17.49 20.47 27.46
CA GLY A 222 -16.85 21.79 27.57
C GLY A 222 -15.67 21.99 26.62
N LEU A 223 -15.55 21.17 25.56
CA LEU A 223 -14.43 21.17 24.64
C LEU A 223 -14.84 21.67 23.24
N GLU A 224 -13.96 22.44 22.60
CA GLU A 224 -14.09 22.73 21.18
C GLU A 224 -13.71 21.47 20.35
N PRO A 225 -14.22 21.34 19.10
CA PRO A 225 -13.84 20.25 18.21
C PRO A 225 -12.32 20.15 18.02
N GLY A 226 -11.83 18.94 17.81
CA GLY A 226 -10.43 18.67 17.54
C GLY A 226 -9.94 19.32 16.23
N LEU A 227 -8.62 19.49 16.12
CA LEU A 227 -7.99 20.19 15.00
C LEU A 227 -8.35 19.61 13.62
N GLU A 228 -8.50 18.30 13.52
CA GLU A 228 -8.87 17.63 12.26
C GLU A 228 -10.28 18.04 11.80
N LEU A 229 -11.24 18.04 12.71
CA LEU A 229 -12.63 18.43 12.38
C LEU A 229 -12.73 19.92 12.05
N GLN A 230 -11.96 20.78 12.75
CA GLN A 230 -11.86 22.21 12.44
C GLN A 230 -11.20 22.45 11.07
N ALA A 231 -10.13 21.73 10.75
CA ALA A 231 -9.45 21.81 9.46
C ALA A 231 -10.39 21.41 8.33
N LEU A 232 -11.11 20.28 8.47
CA LEU A 232 -12.09 19.83 7.49
C LEU A 232 -13.20 20.87 7.27
N TYR A 233 -13.72 21.49 8.33
CA TYR A 233 -14.69 22.56 8.22
C TYR A 233 -14.14 23.76 7.44
N GLY A 234 -12.90 24.18 7.72
CA GLY A 234 -12.21 25.23 7.00
C GLY A 234 -12.03 24.91 5.51
N SER A 235 -11.65 23.70 5.20
CA SER A 235 -11.47 23.22 3.82
C SER A 235 -12.79 23.18 3.04
N ILE A 236 -13.90 22.77 3.69
CA ILE A 236 -15.25 22.80 3.09
C ILE A 236 -15.69 24.25 2.81
N LEU A 237 -15.42 25.19 3.74
CA LEU A 237 -15.74 26.60 3.54
C LEU A 237 -14.98 27.22 2.37
N ARG A 238 -13.70 26.89 2.22
CA ARG A 238 -12.86 27.35 1.10
C ARG A 238 -13.12 26.61 -0.20
N GLN A 239 -13.98 25.59 -0.17
CA GLN A 239 -14.26 24.70 -1.32
C GLN A 239 -12.97 24.16 -1.92
N GLU A 240 -12.07 23.72 -1.05
CA GLU A 240 -10.77 23.18 -1.48
C GLU A 240 -11.01 21.96 -2.38
N ARG A 241 -10.38 21.98 -3.55
CA ARG A 241 -10.47 20.87 -4.53
C ARG A 241 -10.02 19.53 -3.94
N ALA A 242 -9.19 19.60 -2.92
CA ALA A 242 -8.72 18.46 -2.12
C ALA A 242 -9.85 17.59 -1.55
N LEU A 243 -10.98 18.16 -1.25
CA LEU A 243 -12.12 17.43 -0.67
C LEU A 243 -13.00 16.75 -1.72
N THR A 244 -12.91 17.17 -2.97
CA THR A 244 -13.68 16.57 -4.05
C THR A 244 -13.01 15.26 -4.45
N PRO A 245 -13.68 14.09 -4.45
CA PRO A 245 -13.11 12.92 -5.08
C PRO A 245 -12.79 13.35 -6.50
N VAL A 246 -11.61 13.06 -6.97
CA VAL A 246 -11.43 12.96 -8.41
C VAL A 246 -12.44 11.92 -8.81
N ALA A 247 -13.44 12.31 -9.62
CA ALA A 247 -14.27 11.33 -10.29
C ALA A 247 -13.28 10.29 -10.83
N PRO A 248 -13.46 8.98 -10.59
CA PRO A 248 -12.64 8.02 -11.29
C PRO A 248 -12.77 8.43 -12.74
N VAL A 249 -11.70 9.01 -13.30
CA VAL A 249 -11.59 9.13 -14.75
C VAL A 249 -11.81 7.71 -15.18
N ALA A 250 -12.78 7.48 -16.05
CA ALA A 250 -13.12 6.13 -16.42
C ALA A 250 -11.80 5.47 -16.80
N LEU A 251 -11.39 4.42 -16.09
CA LEU A 251 -10.10 3.76 -16.33
C LEU A 251 -9.99 3.37 -17.81
N ASP A 252 -11.11 3.09 -18.44
CA ASP A 252 -11.22 2.83 -19.87
C ASP A 252 -10.71 4.02 -20.70
N ASP A 253 -11.15 5.26 -20.40
CA ASP A 253 -10.66 6.47 -21.09
C ASP A 253 -9.16 6.67 -20.89
N HIS A 254 -8.63 6.32 -19.72
CA HIS A 254 -7.20 6.39 -19.44
C HIS A 254 -6.41 5.39 -20.28
N TYR A 255 -6.85 4.12 -20.30
CA TYR A 255 -6.19 3.10 -21.12
C TYR A 255 -6.20 3.47 -22.59
N ASP A 256 -7.34 3.97 -23.11
CA ASP A 256 -7.45 4.47 -24.48
C ASP A 256 -6.47 5.61 -24.78
N GLU A 257 -6.25 6.52 -23.84
CA GLU A 257 -5.27 7.60 -23.99
C GLU A 257 -3.83 7.07 -24.00
N VAL A 258 -3.50 6.13 -23.10
CA VAL A 258 -2.19 5.49 -23.04
C VAL A 258 -1.91 4.72 -24.34
N LEU A 259 -2.88 3.95 -24.83
CA LEU A 259 -2.75 3.21 -26.09
C LEU A 259 -2.62 4.14 -27.30
N ARG A 260 -3.37 5.24 -27.33
CA ARG A 260 -3.21 6.28 -28.37
C ARG A 260 -1.84 6.92 -28.34
N ALA A 261 -1.29 7.17 -27.13
CA ALA A 261 0.07 7.68 -26.99
C ALA A 261 1.12 6.66 -27.44
N LEU A 262 0.91 5.38 -27.14
CA LEU A 262 1.75 4.26 -27.57
C LEU A 262 1.75 4.14 -29.10
N THR A 263 0.56 4.06 -29.71
CA THR A 263 0.37 3.90 -31.16
C THR A 263 0.71 5.15 -31.95
N ALA A 264 0.83 6.31 -31.32
CA ALA A 264 1.41 7.52 -31.88
C ALA A 264 2.95 7.56 -31.75
N GLY A 265 3.57 6.55 -31.15
CA GLY A 265 4.99 6.50 -30.85
C GLY A 265 5.44 7.58 -29.86
N ARG A 266 4.57 8.04 -28.97
CA ARG A 266 4.83 9.17 -28.04
C ARG A 266 4.69 8.81 -26.58
N LEU A 267 4.66 7.54 -26.23
CA LEU A 267 4.66 7.07 -24.85
C LEU A 267 6.09 6.84 -24.38
N VAL A 268 6.43 7.35 -23.20
CA VAL A 268 7.68 7.05 -22.49
C VAL A 268 7.34 6.54 -21.10
N PRO A 269 7.49 5.24 -20.83
CA PRO A 269 7.41 4.67 -19.50
C PRO A 269 8.58 5.15 -18.62
N VAL A 270 8.26 5.54 -17.38
CA VAL A 270 9.23 5.96 -16.37
C VAL A 270 9.08 5.04 -15.17
N LEU A 271 10.08 4.19 -14.95
CA LEU A 271 10.04 3.07 -14.02
C LEU A 271 10.71 3.42 -12.69
N GLY A 272 9.97 3.37 -11.60
CA GLY A 272 10.45 3.58 -10.24
C GLY A 272 10.86 2.30 -9.53
N PRO A 273 11.41 2.42 -8.31
CA PRO A 273 11.86 1.27 -7.52
C PRO A 273 10.72 0.34 -7.08
N GLY A 274 9.47 0.82 -7.07
CA GLY A 274 8.29 0.03 -6.70
C GLY A 274 7.82 -0.97 -7.76
N ILE A 275 8.42 -0.97 -8.97
CA ILE A 275 8.09 -1.94 -10.04
C ILE A 275 8.66 -3.32 -9.79
N ALA A 276 9.74 -3.41 -9.10
CA ALA A 276 10.38 -4.67 -8.74
C ALA A 276 9.51 -5.46 -7.74
N GLY A 277 8.23 -5.66 -8.07
CA GLY A 277 7.25 -6.39 -7.27
C GLY A 277 7.69 -7.83 -6.98
N GLY A 278 7.20 -8.39 -5.93
CA GLY A 278 7.49 -9.74 -5.48
C GLY A 278 8.71 -9.81 -4.55
N ALA A 279 9.60 -10.75 -4.73
CA ALA A 279 10.76 -10.96 -3.85
C ALA A 279 11.71 -9.75 -3.75
N ALA A 280 11.44 -8.74 -4.51
CA ALA A 280 12.16 -7.50 -4.58
C ALA A 280 11.64 -6.39 -3.66
N GLY A 281 10.92 -6.68 -2.65
CA GLY A 281 10.77 -5.77 -1.51
C GLY A 281 12.10 -5.54 -0.79
N LEU A 282 13.20 -5.43 -1.57
CA LEU A 282 14.51 -5.09 -1.05
C LEU A 282 14.48 -3.61 -0.71
N ASP A 283 14.10 -3.30 0.51
CA ASP A 283 14.31 -1.96 1.03
C ASP A 283 15.83 -1.77 1.20
N LEU A 284 16.46 -1.19 0.16
CA LEU A 284 17.89 -0.92 0.18
C LEU A 284 18.27 0.01 1.34
N ALA A 285 17.37 0.89 1.79
CA ALA A 285 17.64 1.77 2.93
C ALA A 285 17.70 0.97 4.23
N GLU A 286 16.72 0.08 4.48
CA GLU A 286 16.75 -0.80 5.65
C GLU A 286 17.91 -1.78 5.59
N LEU A 287 18.24 -2.36 4.43
CA LEU A 287 19.37 -3.26 4.26
C LEU A 287 20.69 -2.57 4.60
N LEU A 288 20.93 -1.36 4.09
CA LEU A 288 22.14 -0.60 4.39
C LEU A 288 22.18 -0.17 5.87
N ALA A 289 21.04 0.23 6.43
CA ALA A 289 20.94 0.63 7.83
C ALA A 289 21.29 -0.54 8.77
N ASP A 290 20.80 -1.75 8.47
CA ASP A 290 21.13 -2.97 9.22
C ASP A 290 22.61 -3.36 9.05
N ARG A 291 23.08 -3.40 7.80
CA ARG A 291 24.44 -3.83 7.46
C ARG A 291 25.53 -2.96 8.09
N PHE A 292 25.28 -1.65 8.19
CA PHE A 292 26.21 -0.69 8.76
C PHE A 292 25.88 -0.27 10.22
N GLU A 293 25.00 -1.01 10.89
CA GLU A 293 24.61 -0.80 12.29
C GLU A 293 24.17 0.65 12.59
N LEU A 294 23.37 1.25 11.70
CA LEU A 294 22.85 2.61 11.85
C LEU A 294 21.55 2.67 12.66
N GLY A 295 21.00 1.51 13.05
CA GLY A 295 19.65 1.36 13.58
C GLY A 295 18.61 1.43 12.45
N PRO A 296 17.30 1.18 12.75
CA PRO A 296 16.26 1.10 11.74
C PRO A 296 16.14 2.40 10.94
N ALA A 297 15.91 2.29 9.64
CA ALA A 297 15.81 3.46 8.76
C ALA A 297 14.61 4.36 9.12
N ASN A 298 13.54 3.79 9.73
CA ASN A 298 12.36 4.52 10.21
C ASN A 298 11.72 5.43 9.13
N GLY A 299 11.61 4.93 7.90
CA GLY A 299 11.06 5.67 6.76
C GLY A 299 12.00 6.71 6.15
N ARG A 300 13.27 6.76 6.57
CA ARG A 300 14.29 7.59 5.93
C ARG A 300 14.68 6.96 4.59
N GLY A 301 14.66 7.77 3.53
CA GLY A 301 14.92 7.30 2.18
C GLY A 301 16.36 6.84 1.94
N LEU A 302 16.56 6.08 0.86
CA LEU A 302 17.83 5.51 0.45
C LEU A 302 18.96 6.55 0.37
N ALA A 303 18.70 7.75 -0.17
CA ALA A 303 19.69 8.80 -0.31
C ALA A 303 20.28 9.25 1.04
N TYR A 304 19.44 9.41 2.05
CA TYR A 304 19.87 9.79 3.40
C TYR A 304 20.71 8.70 4.07
N ILE A 305 20.24 7.45 4.03
CA ILE A 305 20.97 6.31 4.62
C ILE A 305 22.31 6.12 3.92
N SER A 306 22.35 6.17 2.60
CA SER A 306 23.56 6.08 1.79
C SER A 306 24.55 7.21 2.13
N GLN A 307 24.06 8.43 2.37
CA GLN A 307 24.89 9.56 2.81
C GLN A 307 25.53 9.29 4.17
N LEU A 308 24.79 8.73 5.12
CA LEU A 308 25.34 8.36 6.44
C LEU A 308 26.41 7.27 6.33
N VAL A 309 26.17 6.25 5.50
CA VAL A 309 27.15 5.18 5.25
C VAL A 309 28.39 5.76 4.60
N ALA A 310 28.25 6.57 3.55
CA ALA A 310 29.38 7.20 2.86
C ALA A 310 30.21 8.09 3.78
N ALA A 311 29.56 8.88 4.64
CA ALA A 311 30.23 9.76 5.59
C ALA A 311 30.97 8.99 6.69
N ARG A 312 30.42 7.85 7.17
CA ARG A 312 30.99 7.07 8.27
C ARG A 312 32.01 6.03 7.82
N ASN A 313 31.72 5.34 6.71
CA ASN A 313 32.45 4.16 6.26
C ASN A 313 33.19 4.37 4.94
N GLY A 314 32.90 5.45 4.23
CA GLY A 314 33.41 5.74 2.89
C GLY A 314 32.51 5.22 1.77
N ILE A 315 32.74 5.74 0.55
CA ILE A 315 31.93 5.40 -0.65
C ILE A 315 32.19 3.98 -1.15
N GLY A 316 33.41 3.45 -1.00
CA GLY A 316 33.77 2.10 -1.44
C GLY A 316 32.92 1.01 -0.77
N PRO A 317 32.90 0.90 0.56
CA PRO A 317 32.06 -0.05 1.28
C PRO A 317 30.56 0.09 0.96
N LEU A 318 30.06 1.30 0.73
CA LEU A 318 28.68 1.53 0.28
C LEU A 318 28.42 0.88 -1.09
N HIS A 319 29.31 1.13 -2.06
CA HIS A 319 29.17 0.57 -3.40
C HIS A 319 29.33 -0.96 -3.40
N ASP A 320 30.24 -1.51 -2.62
CA ASP A 320 30.41 -2.97 -2.48
C ASP A 320 29.14 -3.62 -1.93
N GLU A 321 28.49 -3.03 -0.94
CA GLU A 321 27.25 -3.58 -0.37
C GLU A 321 26.06 -3.43 -1.33
N LEU A 322 25.97 -2.31 -2.04
CA LEU A 322 24.96 -2.12 -3.11
C LEU A 322 25.14 -3.15 -4.23
N HIS A 323 26.38 -3.39 -4.64
CA HIS A 323 26.66 -4.44 -5.61
C HIS A 323 26.17 -5.80 -5.12
N LEU A 324 26.54 -6.22 -3.91
CA LEU A 324 26.13 -7.51 -3.33
C LEU A 324 24.59 -7.63 -3.23
N ALA A 325 23.92 -6.54 -2.96
CA ALA A 325 22.47 -6.50 -2.88
C ALA A 325 21.80 -6.60 -4.27
N LEU A 326 22.41 -6.01 -5.30
CA LEU A 326 21.84 -5.84 -6.63
C LEU A 326 22.34 -6.88 -7.66
N ASP A 327 23.49 -7.54 -7.40
CA ASP A 327 24.00 -8.65 -8.25
C ASP A 327 23.22 -9.95 -7.97
N ARG A 328 21.92 -9.90 -8.21
CA ARG A 328 20.97 -11.01 -8.04
C ARG A 328 20.09 -11.15 -9.28
N ASP A 329 19.53 -12.34 -9.46
CA ASP A 329 18.54 -12.58 -10.49
C ASP A 329 17.16 -12.09 -10.02
N PHE A 330 16.84 -10.85 -10.34
CA PHE A 330 15.48 -10.33 -10.14
C PHE A 330 14.57 -10.85 -11.24
N GLU A 331 13.45 -11.44 -10.86
CA GLU A 331 12.42 -11.87 -11.79
C GLU A 331 11.72 -10.64 -12.39
N PRO A 332 11.62 -10.55 -13.74
CA PRO A 332 10.88 -9.48 -14.36
C PRO A 332 9.41 -9.46 -13.92
N SER A 333 8.89 -8.30 -13.54
CA SER A 333 7.47 -8.13 -13.24
C SER A 333 6.61 -8.19 -14.51
N PRO A 334 5.27 -8.36 -14.39
CA PRO A 334 4.37 -8.29 -15.54
C PRO A 334 4.52 -7.01 -16.39
N LEU A 335 4.84 -5.87 -15.76
CA LEU A 335 5.13 -4.62 -16.49
C LEU A 335 6.41 -4.69 -17.33
N HIS A 336 7.45 -5.33 -16.82
CA HIS A 336 8.68 -5.54 -17.60
C HIS A 336 8.42 -6.45 -18.81
N ALA A 337 7.62 -7.53 -18.61
CA ALA A 337 7.22 -8.41 -19.69
C ALA A 337 6.35 -7.70 -20.75
N TRP A 338 5.40 -6.86 -20.31
CA TRP A 338 4.61 -6.03 -21.20
C TRP A 338 5.50 -5.09 -22.04
N LEU A 339 6.45 -4.37 -21.43
CA LEU A 339 7.38 -3.50 -22.16
C LEU A 339 8.20 -4.28 -23.21
N ALA A 340 8.66 -5.48 -22.85
CA ALA A 340 9.43 -6.31 -23.76
C ALA A 340 8.60 -6.90 -24.93
N SER A 341 7.27 -6.97 -24.79
CA SER A 341 6.36 -7.45 -25.85
C SER A 341 6.01 -6.39 -26.90
N LEU A 342 6.30 -5.11 -26.65
CA LEU A 342 5.89 -4.01 -27.54
C LEU A 342 6.74 -3.80 -28.81
N PRO A 343 8.06 -4.10 -28.86
CA PRO A 343 8.89 -3.82 -30.03
C PRO A 343 8.38 -4.39 -31.35
N PRO A 344 7.87 -5.64 -31.43
CA PRO A 344 7.29 -6.16 -32.68
C PRO A 344 6.11 -5.33 -33.17
N LEU A 345 5.17 -5.00 -32.27
CA LEU A 345 3.99 -4.17 -32.58
C LEU A 345 4.40 -2.80 -33.15
N LEU A 346 5.40 -2.15 -32.54
CA LEU A 346 5.87 -0.84 -32.99
C LEU A 346 6.54 -0.93 -34.36
N ARG A 347 7.33 -1.99 -34.64
CA ARG A 347 7.97 -2.23 -35.94
C ARG A 347 6.94 -2.47 -37.04
N GLU A 348 5.94 -3.30 -36.79
CA GLU A 348 4.87 -3.59 -37.76
C GLU A 348 4.11 -2.33 -38.18
N ARG A 349 3.96 -1.39 -37.26
CA ARG A 349 3.30 -0.09 -37.50
C ARG A 349 4.26 0.98 -38.03
N GLY A 350 5.53 0.67 -38.25
CA GLY A 350 6.54 1.62 -38.71
C GLY A 350 6.78 2.78 -37.72
N LEU A 351 6.61 2.51 -36.42
CA LEU A 351 6.78 3.48 -35.36
C LEU A 351 8.18 3.40 -34.75
N PRO A 352 8.70 4.52 -34.22
CA PRO A 352 9.94 4.50 -33.46
C PRO A 352 9.82 3.58 -32.25
N GLN A 353 10.90 2.89 -31.91
CA GLN A 353 10.97 2.01 -30.77
C GLN A 353 10.88 2.77 -29.43
N GLN A 354 10.72 2.04 -28.33
CA GLN A 354 10.50 2.63 -27.01
C GLN A 354 11.74 3.35 -26.48
N LEU A 355 11.51 4.47 -25.81
CA LEU A 355 12.44 5.00 -24.81
C LEU A 355 11.84 4.68 -23.42
N ILE A 356 12.55 3.90 -22.63
CA ILE A 356 12.19 3.56 -21.26
C ILE A 356 13.15 4.27 -20.33
N VAL A 357 12.65 4.92 -19.28
CA VAL A 357 13.48 5.58 -18.26
C VAL A 357 13.35 4.81 -16.96
N THR A 358 14.44 4.62 -16.21
CA THR A 358 14.39 4.03 -14.89
C THR A 358 15.33 4.70 -13.90
N THR A 359 14.94 4.73 -12.62
CA THR A 359 15.79 5.02 -11.47
C THR A 359 16.37 3.76 -10.85
N GLY A 360 15.90 2.58 -11.27
CA GLY A 360 16.40 1.28 -10.79
C GLY A 360 17.82 0.99 -11.25
N PHE A 361 18.58 0.33 -10.41
CA PHE A 361 19.97 -0.08 -10.68
C PHE A 361 20.06 -1.51 -11.22
N ASP A 362 19.02 -2.31 -11.01
CA ASP A 362 18.95 -3.74 -11.36
C ASP A 362 18.87 -3.99 -12.88
N THR A 363 18.82 -5.27 -13.27
CA THR A 363 18.79 -5.70 -14.67
C THR A 363 17.46 -6.35 -15.07
N ALA A 364 16.36 -6.04 -14.39
CA ALA A 364 15.07 -6.70 -14.64
C ALA A 364 14.50 -6.38 -16.03
N VAL A 365 14.64 -5.14 -16.51
CA VAL A 365 14.22 -4.73 -17.86
C VAL A 365 15.04 -5.47 -18.93
N GLU A 366 16.36 -5.46 -18.78
CA GLU A 366 17.28 -6.13 -19.71
C GLU A 366 16.96 -7.63 -19.81
N ARG A 367 16.66 -8.27 -18.66
CA ARG A 367 16.27 -9.68 -18.62
C ARG A 367 14.93 -9.94 -19.30
N ALA A 368 13.96 -9.04 -19.14
CA ALA A 368 12.67 -9.17 -19.81
C ALA A 368 12.82 -9.13 -21.33
N PHE A 369 13.63 -8.20 -21.85
CA PHE A 369 13.91 -8.09 -23.28
C PHE A 369 14.71 -9.29 -23.80
N ALA A 370 15.72 -9.75 -23.06
CA ALA A 370 16.48 -10.95 -23.40
C ALA A 370 15.61 -12.22 -23.42
N ALA A 371 14.61 -12.33 -22.56
CA ALA A 371 13.70 -13.48 -22.50
C ALA A 371 12.84 -13.64 -23.76
N VAL A 372 12.62 -12.57 -24.52
CA VAL A 372 11.85 -12.55 -25.79
C VAL A 372 12.74 -12.28 -27.01
N ASP A 373 14.06 -12.34 -26.84
CA ASP A 373 15.07 -12.13 -27.89
C ASP A 373 14.97 -10.75 -28.59
N GLU A 374 14.55 -9.72 -27.85
CA GLU A 374 14.46 -8.36 -28.37
C GLU A 374 15.71 -7.54 -28.01
N PRO A 375 16.37 -6.90 -29.00
CA PRO A 375 17.57 -6.09 -28.77
C PRO A 375 17.25 -4.80 -28.00
N LEU A 376 18.06 -4.49 -26.99
CA LEU A 376 17.90 -3.32 -26.12
C LEU A 376 19.23 -2.55 -26.01
N ASP A 377 19.22 -1.28 -26.34
CA ASP A 377 20.31 -0.35 -26.03
C ASP A 377 20.16 0.16 -24.59
N VAL A 378 21.21 0.11 -23.79
CA VAL A 378 21.19 0.62 -22.41
C VAL A 378 22.08 1.86 -22.32
N VAL A 379 21.53 2.97 -21.83
CA VAL A 379 22.25 4.22 -21.59
C VAL A 379 22.23 4.52 -20.11
N SER A 380 23.38 4.45 -19.45
CA SER A 380 23.48 4.55 -17.99
C SER A 380 24.35 5.73 -17.54
N TYR A 381 23.90 6.42 -16.50
CA TYR A 381 24.63 7.53 -15.90
C TYR A 381 25.89 7.05 -15.16
N ILE A 382 26.98 7.82 -15.30
CA ILE A 382 28.25 7.57 -14.61
C ILE A 382 28.38 8.54 -13.42
N ALA A 383 28.19 8.03 -12.20
CA ALA A 383 28.23 8.83 -10.98
C ALA A 383 29.64 9.02 -10.40
N ALA A 384 30.62 8.21 -10.82
CA ALA A 384 31.96 8.22 -10.26
C ALA A 384 33.06 8.10 -11.32
N GLY A 385 34.30 8.33 -10.91
CA GLY A 385 35.48 8.15 -11.76
C GLY A 385 35.74 9.31 -12.74
N ARG A 386 36.59 9.05 -13.76
CA ARG A 386 37.06 10.03 -14.72
C ARG A 386 35.94 10.62 -15.61
N ASP A 387 34.95 9.80 -15.90
CA ASP A 387 33.82 10.15 -16.78
C ASP A 387 32.55 10.50 -16.01
N ARG A 388 32.67 10.84 -14.72
CA ARG A 388 31.58 11.30 -13.87
C ARG A 388 30.78 12.41 -14.56
N GLY A 389 29.45 12.29 -14.49
CA GLY A 389 28.51 13.25 -15.07
C GLY A 389 28.16 12.96 -16.54
N LYS A 390 28.80 11.99 -17.17
CA LYS A 390 28.48 11.52 -18.53
C LYS A 390 27.55 10.31 -18.50
N PHE A 391 27.21 9.80 -19.68
CA PHE A 391 26.50 8.54 -19.86
C PHE A 391 27.38 7.52 -20.57
N ALA A 392 27.21 6.25 -20.24
CA ALA A 392 27.76 5.12 -20.98
C ALA A 392 26.64 4.47 -21.80
N HIS A 393 26.89 4.14 -23.05
CA HIS A 393 26.00 3.37 -23.90
C HIS A 393 26.52 1.94 -24.01
N PHE A 394 25.67 0.98 -23.76
CA PHE A 394 25.88 -0.47 -23.89
C PHE A 394 24.97 -0.98 -24.99
N ALA A 395 25.56 -1.42 -26.08
CA ALA A 395 24.81 -1.92 -27.22
C ALA A 395 24.51 -3.43 -27.07
N PRO A 396 23.49 -3.97 -27.78
CA PRO A 396 23.13 -5.39 -27.71
C PRO A 396 24.23 -6.36 -28.13
N ASP A 397 25.20 -5.92 -28.94
CA ASP A 397 26.37 -6.71 -29.36
C ASP A 397 27.45 -6.85 -28.26
N GLY A 398 27.21 -6.29 -27.07
CA GLY A 398 28.14 -6.27 -25.96
C GLY A 398 29.18 -5.14 -26.03
N SER A 399 29.18 -4.33 -27.06
CA SER A 399 30.04 -3.14 -27.13
C SER A 399 29.56 -2.05 -26.17
N ALA A 400 30.50 -1.28 -25.62
CA ALA A 400 30.16 -0.18 -24.73
C ALA A 400 31.06 1.02 -24.95
N ALA A 401 30.47 2.22 -24.95
CA ALA A 401 31.16 3.48 -25.18
C ALA A 401 30.67 4.59 -24.23
N VAL A 402 31.60 5.47 -23.82
CA VAL A 402 31.22 6.70 -23.10
C VAL A 402 30.72 7.73 -24.08
N VAL A 403 29.57 8.34 -23.81
CA VAL A 403 28.99 9.41 -24.59
C VAL A 403 29.76 10.72 -24.30
N GLY A 404 30.80 10.98 -25.05
CA GLY A 404 31.66 12.15 -24.85
C GLY A 404 31.03 13.44 -25.38
N GLU A 405 30.31 13.36 -26.50
CA GLU A 405 29.65 14.49 -27.18
C GLU A 405 28.14 14.21 -27.33
N PRO A 406 27.30 14.53 -26.33
CA PRO A 406 25.87 14.20 -26.35
C PRO A 406 25.10 14.76 -27.55
N ASN A 407 25.52 15.93 -28.06
CA ASN A 407 24.86 16.59 -29.18
C ASN A 407 25.19 15.97 -30.55
N ALA A 408 26.30 15.23 -30.64
CA ALA A 408 26.78 14.59 -31.87
C ALA A 408 26.75 13.05 -31.79
N TYR A 409 26.23 12.49 -30.71
CA TYR A 409 26.23 11.03 -30.51
C TYR A 409 25.22 10.34 -31.42
N ALA A 410 25.75 9.54 -32.36
CA ALA A 410 24.96 8.81 -33.36
C ALA A 410 24.83 7.30 -33.10
N GLY A 411 25.31 6.81 -31.97
CA GLY A 411 25.29 5.37 -31.66
C GLY A 411 23.93 4.79 -31.30
N LEU A 412 22.91 5.64 -31.07
CA LEU A 412 21.55 5.21 -30.70
C LEU A 412 20.64 5.15 -31.94
N ALA A 413 19.98 4.04 -32.15
CA ALA A 413 19.05 3.79 -33.25
C ALA A 413 17.61 3.64 -32.74
N LEU A 414 17.02 4.72 -32.23
CA LEU A 414 15.64 4.75 -31.68
C LEU A 414 14.55 4.33 -32.68
N GLU A 415 14.83 4.39 -33.97
CA GLU A 415 13.92 3.92 -35.01
C GLU A 415 13.94 2.38 -35.15
N GLU A 416 15.01 1.73 -34.70
CA GLU A 416 15.24 0.31 -34.90
C GLU A 416 15.17 -0.48 -33.59
N ARG A 417 15.63 0.09 -32.49
CA ARG A 417 15.80 -0.58 -31.21
C ARG A 417 15.28 0.26 -30.05
N SER A 418 14.73 -0.43 -29.05
CA SER A 418 14.35 0.18 -27.78
C SER A 418 15.58 0.63 -26.99
N VAL A 419 15.43 1.72 -26.24
CA VAL A 419 16.50 2.29 -25.41
C VAL A 419 16.04 2.35 -23.96
N LEU A 420 16.82 1.78 -23.05
CA LEU A 420 16.67 1.93 -21.60
C LEU A 420 17.63 3.00 -21.08
N LEU A 421 17.08 4.09 -20.54
CA LEU A 421 17.84 5.18 -19.93
C LEU A 421 17.84 4.99 -18.39
N LYS A 422 18.97 4.59 -17.83
CA LYS A 422 19.23 4.47 -16.39
C LYS A 422 19.83 5.76 -15.86
N ILE A 423 19.01 6.57 -15.19
CA ILE A 423 19.41 7.94 -14.82
C ILE A 423 20.27 8.03 -13.56
N HIS A 424 20.37 6.96 -12.78
CA HIS A 424 21.16 6.93 -11.55
C HIS A 424 22.32 5.91 -11.58
N GLY A 425 22.59 5.31 -12.74
CA GLY A 425 23.60 4.30 -12.89
C GLY A 425 23.02 2.90 -12.90
N GLN A 426 23.91 1.91 -12.76
CA GLN A 426 23.54 0.49 -12.85
C GLN A 426 24.52 -0.39 -12.11
N VAL A 427 24.07 -1.60 -11.73
CA VAL A 427 24.95 -2.72 -11.36
C VAL A 427 25.57 -3.32 -12.62
N GLU A 428 26.86 -3.64 -12.60
CA GLU A 428 27.54 -4.38 -13.64
C GLU A 428 27.80 -5.82 -13.20
N ARG A 429 27.25 -6.77 -13.94
CA ARG A 429 27.41 -8.18 -13.65
C ARG A 429 28.71 -8.73 -14.22
N GLY A 430 29.44 -9.50 -13.43
CA GLY A 430 30.66 -10.14 -13.85
C GLY A 430 31.91 -9.70 -13.08
N PRO A 431 33.09 -10.24 -13.46
CA PRO A 431 34.31 -9.99 -12.71
C PRO A 431 34.92 -8.59 -12.90
N VAL A 432 34.48 -7.89 -13.93
CA VAL A 432 34.97 -6.52 -14.27
C VAL A 432 33.84 -5.54 -14.01
N ARG A 433 34.08 -4.56 -13.11
CA ARG A 433 33.09 -3.57 -12.69
C ARG A 433 33.50 -2.14 -13.09
N GLU A 434 34.15 -1.98 -14.23
CA GLU A 434 34.72 -0.69 -14.65
C GLU A 434 33.68 0.40 -14.90
N ARG A 435 32.42 -0.02 -15.18
CA ARG A 435 31.31 0.88 -15.53
C ARG A 435 30.13 0.79 -14.56
N GLU A 436 30.31 0.04 -13.46
CA GLU A 436 29.34 0.06 -12.36
C GLU A 436 29.30 1.43 -11.73
N SER A 437 28.09 1.91 -11.48
CA SER A 437 27.92 3.26 -10.97
C SER A 437 26.59 3.42 -10.27
N PHE A 438 26.62 4.06 -9.10
CA PHE A 438 25.43 4.32 -8.28
C PHE A 438 25.40 5.79 -7.87
N ALA A 439 24.41 6.54 -8.34
CA ALA A 439 24.06 7.86 -7.82
C ALA A 439 23.00 7.66 -6.75
N VAL A 440 23.42 7.47 -5.50
CA VAL A 440 22.54 6.98 -4.44
C VAL A 440 22.55 7.87 -3.20
N SER A 441 23.65 8.61 -2.91
CA SER A 441 23.75 9.49 -1.76
C SER A 441 23.15 10.89 -2.01
N GLU A 442 22.91 11.66 -0.95
CA GLU A 442 22.48 13.06 -1.08
C GLU A 442 23.51 13.90 -1.86
N ASP A 443 24.81 13.67 -1.62
CA ASP A 443 25.87 14.34 -2.36
C ASP A 443 25.85 13.99 -3.84
N ASP A 444 25.58 12.74 -4.22
CA ASP A 444 25.42 12.35 -5.63
C ASP A 444 24.26 13.10 -6.28
N HIS A 445 23.15 13.28 -5.58
CA HIS A 445 21.98 14.02 -6.09
C HIS A 445 22.27 15.52 -6.19
N ILE A 446 23.04 16.09 -5.27
CA ILE A 446 23.50 17.48 -5.33
C ILE A 446 24.41 17.66 -6.56
N ASP A 447 25.37 16.78 -6.76
CA ASP A 447 26.26 16.80 -7.91
C ASP A 447 25.51 16.60 -9.23
N TYR A 448 24.54 15.70 -9.22
CA TYR A 448 23.61 15.50 -10.33
C TYR A 448 22.85 16.80 -10.66
N LEU A 449 22.45 17.60 -9.67
CA LEU A 449 21.85 18.91 -9.82
C LEU A 449 22.82 19.96 -10.39
N VAL A 450 24.03 20.03 -9.83
CA VAL A 450 25.03 21.06 -10.18
C VAL A 450 25.65 20.78 -11.55
N GLY A 451 25.95 19.52 -11.84
CA GLY A 451 26.68 19.08 -13.03
C GLY A 451 25.97 19.29 -14.38
N GLY A 452 24.72 19.76 -14.39
CA GLY A 452 24.03 20.07 -15.66
C GLY A 452 23.68 18.80 -16.46
N VAL A 453 23.22 17.73 -15.84
CA VAL A 453 22.92 16.41 -16.47
C VAL A 453 22.07 16.52 -17.74
N ALA A 454 21.17 17.50 -17.84
CA ALA A 454 20.42 17.75 -19.08
C ALA A 454 21.32 18.09 -20.27
N ALA A 455 22.54 18.56 -20.01
CA ALA A 455 23.54 18.83 -21.05
C ALA A 455 24.35 17.59 -21.46
N THR A 456 24.27 16.52 -20.66
CA THR A 456 25.02 15.26 -20.87
C THR A 456 24.14 14.11 -21.36
N VAL A 457 22.81 14.20 -21.23
CA VAL A 457 21.88 13.25 -21.88
C VAL A 457 21.97 13.42 -23.40
N PRO A 458 22.11 12.33 -24.18
CA PRO A 458 22.07 12.42 -25.64
C PRO A 458 20.87 13.21 -26.13
N VAL A 459 21.12 14.18 -27.02
CA VAL A 459 20.11 15.15 -27.47
C VAL A 459 18.85 14.49 -28.03
N GLN A 460 19.00 13.34 -28.67
CA GLN A 460 17.90 12.56 -29.22
C GLN A 460 16.96 12.05 -28.10
N LEU A 461 17.51 11.55 -26.98
CA LEU A 461 16.74 11.09 -25.83
C LEU A 461 16.05 12.27 -25.13
N ALA A 462 16.77 13.38 -24.93
CA ALA A 462 16.19 14.57 -24.32
C ALA A 462 15.06 15.17 -25.20
N ALA A 463 15.22 15.18 -26.52
CA ALA A 463 14.18 15.62 -27.43
C ALA A 463 12.95 14.70 -27.41
N ARG A 464 13.16 13.39 -27.34
CA ARG A 464 12.10 12.40 -27.24
C ARG A 464 11.30 12.58 -25.95
N LEU A 465 11.97 12.71 -24.80
CA LEU A 465 11.34 12.96 -23.51
C LEU A 465 10.44 14.19 -23.53
N ARG A 466 10.93 15.31 -24.08
CA ARG A 466 10.18 16.59 -24.12
C ARG A 466 8.94 16.57 -25.03
N ARG A 467 8.86 15.62 -25.96
CA ARG A 467 7.78 15.53 -26.96
C ARG A 467 6.85 14.34 -26.71
N SER A 468 6.98 13.67 -25.57
CA SER A 468 6.24 12.46 -25.24
C SER A 468 5.33 12.65 -24.03
N HIS A 469 4.32 11.81 -23.95
CA HIS A 469 3.56 11.56 -22.74
C HIS A 469 4.37 10.67 -21.81
N LEU A 470 4.44 10.99 -20.53
CA LEU A 470 5.13 10.18 -19.54
C LEU A 470 4.15 9.32 -18.76
N LEU A 471 4.47 8.06 -18.62
CA LEU A 471 3.75 7.10 -17.80
C LEU A 471 4.64 6.69 -16.62
N PHE A 472 4.40 7.28 -15.46
CA PHE A 472 5.13 6.99 -14.23
C PHE A 472 4.56 5.76 -13.56
N LEU A 473 5.40 4.75 -13.33
CA LEU A 473 5.04 3.45 -12.80
C LEU A 473 5.90 3.13 -11.56
N GLY A 474 5.27 2.89 -10.41
CA GLY A 474 5.98 2.49 -9.19
C GLY A 474 6.79 3.60 -8.51
N TYR A 475 6.40 4.86 -8.68
CA TYR A 475 7.00 5.99 -7.98
C TYR A 475 6.17 6.40 -6.76
N ALA A 476 6.86 6.65 -5.64
CA ALA A 476 6.33 7.49 -4.58
C ALA A 476 6.67 8.96 -4.89
N VAL A 477 5.78 9.89 -4.55
CA VAL A 477 5.93 11.33 -4.87
C VAL A 477 7.06 12.00 -4.10
N ASP A 478 7.42 11.45 -2.98
CA ASP A 478 8.56 11.83 -2.17
C ASP A 478 9.91 11.40 -2.77
N ASP A 479 9.89 10.65 -3.91
CA ASP A 479 11.12 10.32 -4.64
C ASP A 479 11.81 11.60 -5.13
N TRP A 480 12.75 12.03 -4.34
CA TRP A 480 13.56 13.20 -4.56
C TRP A 480 14.36 13.10 -5.86
N SER A 481 14.81 11.93 -6.23
CA SER A 481 15.63 11.68 -7.41
C SER A 481 14.84 11.90 -8.73
N LEU A 482 13.61 11.43 -8.77
CA LEU A 482 12.70 11.72 -9.89
C LEU A 482 12.42 13.22 -10.01
N ARG A 483 12.20 13.92 -8.90
CA ARG A 483 11.96 15.37 -8.90
C ARG A 483 13.15 16.14 -9.47
N VAL A 484 14.37 15.70 -9.16
CA VAL A 484 15.61 16.28 -9.71
C VAL A 484 15.68 16.06 -11.22
N PHE A 485 15.43 14.83 -11.68
CA PHE A 485 15.43 14.50 -13.09
C PHE A 485 14.40 15.32 -13.89
N LEU A 486 13.16 15.34 -13.43
CA LEU A 486 12.09 16.12 -14.08
C LEU A 486 12.44 17.60 -14.16
N ARG A 487 12.93 18.19 -13.07
CA ARG A 487 13.34 19.59 -13.05
C ARG A 487 14.47 19.89 -14.04
N ARG A 488 15.36 18.94 -14.28
CA ARG A 488 16.46 19.08 -15.23
C ARG A 488 16.03 18.97 -16.69
N VAL A 489 15.15 18.02 -16.99
CA VAL A 489 14.69 17.81 -18.37
C VAL A 489 13.75 18.92 -18.83
N TRP A 490 12.88 19.42 -17.93
CA TRP A 490 11.85 20.42 -18.26
C TRP A 490 12.11 21.83 -17.70
N GLY A 491 13.21 22.07 -16.99
CA GLY A 491 13.58 23.41 -16.50
C GLY A 491 12.66 23.99 -15.43
N GLY A 492 11.80 23.18 -14.80
CA GLY A 492 10.83 23.62 -13.81
C GLY A 492 9.45 23.99 -14.37
N ASP A 493 9.26 23.90 -15.70
CA ASP A 493 7.97 24.09 -16.36
C ASP A 493 7.07 22.85 -16.18
N ARG A 494 5.76 23.04 -16.43
CA ARG A 494 4.82 21.93 -16.50
C ARG A 494 5.20 20.98 -17.64
N LEU A 495 4.89 19.71 -17.50
CA LEU A 495 5.00 18.75 -18.59
C LEU A 495 4.20 19.24 -19.79
N ALA A 496 4.84 19.26 -20.97
CA ALA A 496 4.24 19.82 -22.19
C ALA A 496 3.08 18.93 -22.71
N TYR A 497 3.11 17.66 -22.36
CA TYR A 497 2.10 16.66 -22.73
C TYR A 497 1.45 16.10 -21.47
N ARG A 498 0.15 15.80 -21.55
CA ARG A 498 -0.58 15.10 -20.50
C ARG A 498 0.19 13.83 -20.13
N SER A 499 0.39 13.60 -18.86
CA SER A 499 1.18 12.48 -18.34
C SER A 499 0.39 11.81 -17.22
N TRP A 500 0.76 10.58 -16.89
CA TRP A 500 0.03 9.76 -15.96
C TRP A 500 0.97 9.13 -14.95
N ALA A 501 0.50 8.94 -13.71
CA ALA A 501 1.20 8.23 -12.66
C ALA A 501 0.29 7.13 -12.10
N VAL A 502 0.77 5.91 -12.07
CA VAL A 502 0.08 4.76 -11.47
C VAL A 502 0.74 4.47 -10.13
N GLN A 503 -0.01 4.74 -9.07
CA GLN A 503 0.47 4.61 -7.70
C GLN A 503 -0.66 4.11 -6.80
N PRO A 504 -0.59 2.87 -6.28
CA PRO A 504 -1.55 2.36 -5.32
C PRO A 504 -1.56 3.21 -4.04
N SER A 505 -2.75 3.52 -3.54
CA SER A 505 -2.97 4.26 -2.29
C SER A 505 -2.25 5.62 -2.23
N ALA A 506 -2.23 6.34 -3.36
CA ALA A 506 -1.65 7.68 -3.41
C ALA A 506 -2.38 8.61 -2.43
N GLU A 507 -1.65 9.15 -1.45
CA GLU A 507 -2.19 10.18 -0.56
C GLU A 507 -2.66 11.39 -1.39
N HIS A 508 -3.70 12.07 -0.89
CA HIS A 508 -4.30 13.19 -1.60
C HIS A 508 -3.29 14.31 -1.95
N VAL A 509 -2.43 14.67 -1.00
CA VAL A 509 -1.36 15.68 -1.18
C VAL A 509 -0.40 15.27 -2.31
N VAL A 510 -0.13 13.99 -2.42
CA VAL A 510 0.67 13.35 -3.45
C VAL A 510 0.03 13.52 -4.83
N SER A 511 -1.26 13.25 -4.92
CA SER A 511 -2.03 13.42 -6.17
C SER A 511 -2.09 14.88 -6.61
N GLU A 512 -2.16 15.84 -5.68
CA GLU A 512 -2.10 17.28 -6.00
C GLU A 512 -0.73 17.69 -6.56
N LEU A 513 0.36 17.24 -5.93
CA LEU A 513 1.71 17.53 -6.41
C LEU A 513 1.95 17.04 -7.86
N TRP A 514 1.41 15.87 -8.20
CA TRP A 514 1.46 15.36 -9.57
C TRP A 514 0.63 16.19 -10.53
N ARG A 515 -0.60 16.58 -10.15
CA ARG A 515 -1.49 17.42 -10.98
C ARG A 515 -0.92 18.80 -11.24
N GLU A 516 -0.32 19.45 -10.24
CA GLU A 516 0.36 20.73 -10.42
C GLU A 516 1.45 20.66 -11.49
N ARG A 517 2.06 19.49 -11.68
CA ARG A 517 3.09 19.22 -12.67
C ARG A 517 2.55 18.76 -14.02
N GLY A 518 1.26 18.54 -14.14
CA GLY A 518 0.62 18.11 -15.39
C GLY A 518 0.51 16.60 -15.55
N ALA A 519 0.65 15.81 -14.45
CA ALA A 519 0.41 14.38 -14.46
C ALA A 519 -0.86 14.05 -13.65
N GLU A 520 -1.68 13.14 -14.16
CA GLU A 520 -2.84 12.59 -13.47
C GLU A 520 -2.46 11.30 -12.74
N VAL A 521 -3.00 11.10 -11.54
CA VAL A 521 -2.69 9.93 -10.72
C VAL A 521 -3.85 8.95 -10.75
N TYR A 522 -3.52 7.68 -10.96
CA TYR A 522 -4.44 6.55 -10.97
C TYR A 522 -4.11 5.61 -9.81
N ASP A 523 -5.10 5.43 -8.94
CA ASP A 523 -5.01 4.54 -7.79
C ASP A 523 -5.39 3.12 -8.21
N ILE A 524 -4.42 2.40 -8.75
CA ILE A 524 -4.56 1.01 -9.18
C ILE A 524 -3.28 0.25 -8.89
N SER A 525 -3.38 -1.04 -8.60
CA SER A 525 -2.21 -1.89 -8.42
C SER A 525 -1.42 -2.03 -9.73
N LEU A 526 -0.09 -2.03 -9.65
CA LEU A 526 0.76 -2.18 -10.83
C LEU A 526 0.55 -3.53 -11.54
N GLY A 527 0.18 -4.58 -10.80
CA GLY A 527 -0.14 -5.90 -11.36
C GLY A 527 -1.41 -5.84 -12.22
N THR A 528 -2.51 -5.36 -11.67
CA THR A 528 -3.79 -5.19 -12.40
C THR A 528 -3.62 -4.26 -13.60
N TYR A 529 -2.84 -3.18 -13.44
CA TYR A 529 -2.55 -2.25 -14.54
C TYR A 529 -1.78 -2.92 -15.68
N ALA A 530 -0.78 -3.75 -15.35
CA ALA A 530 -0.01 -4.51 -16.34
C ALA A 530 -0.83 -5.57 -17.07
N GLU A 531 -1.69 -6.28 -16.35
CA GLU A 531 -2.60 -7.29 -16.92
C GLU A 531 -3.54 -6.65 -17.96
N GLU A 532 -4.12 -5.52 -17.63
CA GLU A 532 -5.03 -4.80 -18.53
C GLU A 532 -4.31 -4.22 -19.75
N LEU A 533 -3.13 -3.61 -19.57
CA LEU A 533 -2.32 -3.15 -20.70
C LEU A 533 -1.92 -4.29 -21.63
N THR A 534 -1.57 -5.44 -21.06
CA THR A 534 -1.21 -6.64 -21.85
C THR A 534 -2.40 -7.14 -22.66
N ARG A 535 -3.60 -7.22 -22.04
CA ARG A 535 -4.82 -7.60 -22.71
C ARG A 535 -5.12 -6.68 -23.90
N LEU A 536 -5.15 -5.37 -23.64
CA LEU A 536 -5.49 -4.36 -24.63
C LEU A 536 -4.48 -4.27 -25.78
N THR A 537 -3.17 -4.41 -25.47
CA THR A 537 -2.15 -4.44 -26.54
C THR A 537 -2.22 -5.72 -27.37
N SER A 538 -2.65 -6.85 -26.80
CA SER A 538 -2.87 -8.09 -27.56
C SER A 538 -4.06 -7.96 -28.52
N GLU A 539 -5.15 -7.31 -28.08
CA GLU A 539 -6.33 -7.03 -28.93
C GLU A 539 -5.95 -6.13 -30.14
N LEU A 540 -5.09 -5.12 -29.91
CA LEU A 540 -4.57 -4.28 -31.00
C LEU A 540 -3.77 -5.08 -32.05
N VAL A 541 -3.04 -6.12 -31.64
CA VAL A 541 -2.29 -7.00 -32.56
C VAL A 541 -3.24 -7.87 -33.37
N GLU A 542 -4.31 -8.37 -32.74
CA GLU A 542 -5.31 -9.20 -33.42
C GLU A 542 -6.13 -8.41 -34.43
N GLU A 543 -6.49 -7.15 -34.11
CA GLU A 543 -7.20 -6.26 -35.03
C GLU A 543 -6.38 -5.92 -36.28
N ASP A 544 -5.07 -5.71 -36.15
CA ASP A 544 -4.17 -5.45 -37.28
C ASP A 544 -3.93 -6.69 -38.15
N ALA A 545 -4.10 -7.89 -37.59
CA ALA A 545 -3.94 -9.16 -38.33
C ALA A 545 -5.21 -9.61 -39.07
N ALA A 546 -6.36 -9.04 -38.77
CA ALA A 546 -7.67 -9.35 -39.37
C ALA A 546 -7.99 -8.46 -40.56
#